data_2000e642b071b7a63e0a70be6fde21a7
#
_entry.id   2000e642b071b7a63e0a70be6fde21a7
#
_cell.length_a   1.000
_cell.length_b   1.000
_cell.length_c   1.000
_cell.angle_alpha   90.00
_cell.angle_beta   90.00
_cell.angle_gamma   90.00
#
_symmetry.space_group_name_H-M   'P 1'
#
loop_
_entity.id
_entity.type
_entity.pdbx_description
1 polymer ?
#
loop_
_entity_poly.entity_id
_entity_poly.type
_entity_poly.pdbx_seq_one_letter_code
_entity_poly.pdbx_strand_id
1 'polypeptide(L)'
;MSEHVIPLAELRERKAQAVRPNPEEAPRPDLREELFELEARGELIVQRVPEPYVEVTTKFGRTKKVPIDHLWHHKSCGQCGHIPGYTTSILWLNRQFGIDYVDPTDQTSCTGWNYYASATSNAVAQLLVMCRNFAAAYETGYYPLIHCGTSYGHYKELREQLVHHKDLRDQVRRVLDKLGKPLVVPEEIVHYSEWVHVMRHRIAERQVVDMRNITACVHPACHYYKIVAEDAIYDPDIYGGQRTATVTALLQALGITVADYSTWFDCCGFGFRHILVQRDFTRSFAVLRKIEVMKDEANPDMTVTHDTGCVTTLDKSQFAAKAHQRRVGVPVLADSQVAALAMGAHPFRVLQLHWHSTDWRPLLEKLGIDWQRHWAEFEEDLAAIERGEKPGLTWEDAEQPILTR
;
A
#
# COMPACT_ATOMS: atom_id res chain seq x y z
N MET A 1 -3.73 34.10 27.88
CA MET A 1 -4.08 33.96 26.46
C MET A 1 -5.08 32.83 26.39
N SER A 2 -6.36 33.10 26.12
CA SER A 2 -7.40 32.10 26.02
C SER A 2 -7.18 31.30 24.73
N GLU A 3 -6.83 30.05 24.84
CA GLU A 3 -6.82 29.12 23.69
C GLU A 3 -8.23 29.02 23.18
N HIS A 4 -8.48 29.55 21.98
CA HIS A 4 -9.72 29.33 21.26
C HIS A 4 -9.72 27.87 20.76
N VAL A 5 -10.29 26.99 21.57
CA VAL A 5 -10.60 25.64 21.16
C VAL A 5 -11.76 25.70 20.16
N ILE A 6 -11.48 25.46 18.89
CA ILE A 6 -12.52 25.40 17.85
C ILE A 6 -13.44 24.20 18.16
N PRO A 7 -14.76 24.38 18.27
CA PRO A 7 -15.68 23.28 18.52
C PRO A 7 -15.58 22.20 17.46
N LEU A 8 -15.71 20.93 17.85
CA LEU A 8 -15.57 19.77 16.96
C LEU A 8 -16.55 19.81 15.76
N ALA A 9 -17.76 20.35 15.97
CA ALA A 9 -18.73 20.56 14.91
C ALA A 9 -18.25 21.55 13.84
N GLU A 10 -17.66 22.67 14.26
CA GLU A 10 -17.10 23.66 13.35
C GLU A 10 -15.85 23.14 12.60
N LEU A 11 -15.05 22.29 13.26
CA LEU A 11 -13.95 21.58 12.59
C LEU A 11 -14.46 20.58 11.55
N ARG A 12 -15.60 19.91 11.81
CA ARG A 12 -16.25 19.00 10.86
C ARG A 12 -16.78 19.75 9.64
N GLU A 13 -17.43 20.89 9.81
CA GLU A 13 -17.91 21.73 8.71
C GLU A 13 -16.78 22.32 7.89
N ARG A 14 -15.73 22.84 8.54
CA ARG A 14 -14.54 23.35 7.84
C ARG A 14 -13.81 22.24 7.06
N LYS A 15 -13.73 21.02 7.59
CA LYS A 15 -13.14 19.86 6.89
C LYS A 15 -14.02 19.40 5.72
N ALA A 16 -15.33 19.37 5.86
CA ALA A 16 -16.23 19.04 4.76
C ALA A 16 -16.13 20.05 3.60
N GLN A 17 -15.86 21.32 3.92
CA GLN A 17 -15.62 22.37 2.93
C GLN A 17 -14.20 22.28 2.33
N ALA A 18 -13.18 21.92 3.12
CA ALA A 18 -11.80 21.81 2.68
C ALA A 18 -11.52 20.58 1.79
N VAL A 19 -12.41 19.59 1.81
CA VAL A 19 -12.28 18.34 1.02
C VAL A 19 -12.94 18.46 -0.36
N ARG A 20 -13.65 19.54 -0.64
CA ARG A 20 -14.12 19.77 -2.00
C ARG A 20 -12.91 20.02 -2.88
N PRO A 21 -12.68 19.20 -3.93
CA PRO A 21 -11.67 19.52 -4.92
C PRO A 21 -11.94 20.95 -5.37
N ASN A 22 -10.90 21.79 -5.36
CA ASN A 22 -11.03 23.13 -5.93
C ASN A 22 -11.47 22.94 -7.38
N PRO A 23 -12.68 23.32 -7.78
CA PRO A 23 -13.14 23.15 -9.15
C PRO A 23 -12.32 23.98 -10.16
N GLU A 24 -11.46 24.86 -9.66
CA GLU A 24 -10.56 25.71 -10.45
C GLU A 24 -9.14 25.09 -10.60
N GLU A 25 -8.81 23.96 -9.98
CA GLU A 25 -7.56 23.26 -10.28
C GLU A 25 -7.64 22.66 -11.69
N ALA A 26 -7.07 23.35 -12.65
CA ALA A 26 -6.87 22.78 -13.97
C ALA A 26 -6.03 21.50 -13.86
N PRO A 27 -6.43 20.40 -14.52
CA PRO A 27 -5.61 19.19 -14.52
C PRO A 27 -4.23 19.51 -15.08
N ARG A 28 -3.18 19.03 -14.42
CA ARG A 28 -1.81 19.12 -14.94
C ARG A 28 -1.73 18.40 -16.28
N PRO A 29 -0.79 18.77 -17.17
CA PRO A 29 -0.53 18.02 -18.40
C PRO A 29 -0.33 16.53 -18.12
N ASP A 30 -0.67 15.69 -19.09
CA ASP A 30 -0.42 14.26 -18.94
C ASP A 30 1.08 13.98 -19.11
N LEU A 31 1.73 13.60 -18.04
CA LEU A 31 3.17 13.35 -18.01
C LEU A 31 3.62 12.27 -19.02
N ARG A 32 2.71 11.40 -19.46
CA ARG A 32 3.02 10.35 -20.46
C ARG A 32 3.33 10.94 -21.83
N GLU A 33 2.64 12.01 -22.24
CA GLU A 33 2.93 12.69 -23.50
C GLU A 33 4.37 13.22 -23.51
N GLU A 34 4.77 13.88 -22.42
CA GLU A 34 6.13 14.40 -22.27
C GLU A 34 7.18 13.26 -22.21
N LEU A 35 6.87 12.14 -21.54
CA LEU A 35 7.73 10.95 -21.53
C LEU A 35 7.95 10.40 -22.94
N PHE A 36 6.89 10.30 -23.75
CA PHE A 36 6.99 9.81 -25.12
C PHE A 36 7.78 10.74 -26.03
N GLU A 37 7.67 12.05 -25.80
CA GLU A 37 8.52 13.02 -26.51
C GLU A 37 10.01 12.89 -26.13
N LEU A 38 10.32 12.65 -24.84
CA LEU A 38 11.69 12.41 -24.40
C LEU A 38 12.26 11.13 -25.00
N GLU A 39 11.45 10.07 -25.08
CA GLU A 39 11.83 8.83 -25.74
C GLU A 39 12.08 9.03 -27.23
N ALA A 40 11.21 9.75 -27.94
CA ALA A 40 11.38 10.05 -29.36
C ALA A 40 12.68 10.84 -29.65
N ARG A 41 13.15 11.64 -28.68
CA ARG A 41 14.46 12.32 -28.74
C ARG A 41 15.63 11.46 -28.30
N GLY A 42 15.39 10.19 -27.92
CA GLY A 42 16.42 9.27 -27.42
C GLY A 42 16.99 9.65 -26.04
N GLU A 43 16.23 10.43 -25.25
CA GLU A 43 16.68 10.89 -23.93
C GLU A 43 16.45 9.86 -22.82
N LEU A 44 15.52 8.94 -23.00
CA LEU A 44 15.24 7.83 -22.08
C LEU A 44 14.49 6.72 -22.84
N ILE A 45 14.24 5.60 -22.17
CA ILE A 45 13.39 4.50 -22.64
C ILE A 45 12.12 4.52 -21.80
N VAL A 46 10.95 4.48 -22.44
CA VAL A 46 9.68 4.31 -21.72
C VAL A 46 9.29 2.83 -21.71
N GLN A 47 9.27 2.23 -20.54
CA GLN A 47 8.75 0.87 -20.39
C GLN A 47 7.23 0.90 -20.49
N ARG A 48 6.68 0.33 -21.57
CA ARG A 48 5.24 0.23 -21.79
C ARG A 48 4.61 -0.76 -20.83
N VAL A 49 3.35 -0.49 -20.41
CA VAL A 49 2.57 -1.48 -19.64
C VAL A 49 2.31 -2.68 -20.55
N PRO A 50 2.71 -3.91 -20.15
CA PRO A 50 2.51 -5.10 -20.95
C PRO A 50 1.03 -5.51 -20.98
N GLU A 51 0.63 -6.18 -22.04
CA GLU A 51 -0.65 -6.92 -22.05
C GLU A 51 -0.49 -8.26 -21.31
N PRO A 52 -1.53 -8.73 -20.58
CA PRO A 52 -2.83 -8.07 -20.41
C PRO A 52 -2.83 -6.99 -19.33
N TYR A 53 -3.55 -5.91 -19.58
CA TYR A 53 -3.80 -4.83 -18.60
C TYR A 53 -5.29 -4.48 -18.52
N VAL A 54 -5.68 -3.79 -17.47
CA VAL A 54 -7.01 -3.19 -17.31
C VAL A 54 -6.87 -1.67 -17.26
N GLU A 55 -7.69 -0.97 -18.03
CA GLU A 55 -7.79 0.48 -17.96
C GLU A 55 -8.72 0.91 -16.82
N VAL A 56 -8.27 1.88 -16.03
CA VAL A 56 -9.03 2.44 -14.91
C VAL A 56 -9.07 3.96 -15.00
N THR A 57 -10.09 4.56 -14.41
CA THR A 57 -10.22 6.01 -14.35
C THR A 57 -9.45 6.55 -13.14
N THR A 58 -8.65 7.58 -13.38
CA THR A 58 -7.98 8.34 -12.33
C THR A 58 -8.70 9.67 -12.08
N LYS A 59 -8.18 10.47 -11.15
CA LYS A 59 -8.68 11.83 -10.93
C LYS A 59 -8.70 12.61 -12.25
N PHE A 60 -9.72 13.42 -12.44
CA PHE A 60 -9.99 14.19 -13.68
C PHE A 60 -10.36 13.35 -14.92
N GLY A 61 -10.77 12.13 -14.76
CA GLY A 61 -11.25 11.28 -15.86
C GLY A 61 -10.16 10.78 -16.81
N ARG A 62 -8.88 10.81 -16.40
CA ARG A 62 -7.80 10.22 -17.18
C ARG A 62 -7.84 8.70 -17.09
N THR A 63 -7.35 8.04 -18.11
CA THR A 63 -7.19 6.59 -18.14
C THR A 63 -5.79 6.21 -17.68
N LYS A 64 -5.67 5.18 -16.86
CA LYS A 64 -4.43 4.55 -16.41
C LYS A 64 -4.48 3.07 -16.70
N LYS A 65 -3.39 2.51 -17.21
CA LYS A 65 -3.23 1.07 -17.45
C LYS A 65 -2.65 0.40 -16.21
N VAL A 66 -3.31 -0.65 -15.73
CA VAL A 66 -2.84 -1.48 -14.63
C VAL A 66 -2.51 -2.87 -15.18
N PRO A 67 -1.24 -3.30 -15.20
CA PRO A 67 -0.87 -4.63 -15.65
C PRO A 67 -1.45 -5.68 -14.71
N ILE A 68 -1.94 -6.80 -15.25
CA ILE A 68 -2.50 -7.89 -14.44
C ILE A 68 -1.66 -9.15 -14.48
N ASP A 69 -0.59 -9.15 -15.25
CA ASP A 69 0.37 -10.25 -15.39
C ASP A 69 1.77 -9.71 -15.70
N HIS A 70 2.81 -10.57 -15.70
CA HIS A 70 4.22 -10.20 -15.92
C HIS A 70 4.71 -9.11 -14.95
N LEU A 71 4.55 -9.37 -13.66
CA LEU A 71 4.78 -8.40 -12.60
C LEU A 71 6.19 -8.53 -11.98
N TRP A 72 6.89 -7.42 -11.86
CA TRP A 72 8.11 -7.31 -11.08
C TRP A 72 7.76 -6.75 -9.69
N HIS A 73 7.81 -7.59 -8.66
CA HIS A 73 7.38 -7.22 -7.32
C HIS A 73 8.38 -6.29 -6.64
N HIS A 74 8.04 -5.00 -6.56
CA HIS A 74 8.90 -4.00 -5.95
C HIS A 74 8.65 -3.93 -4.43
N LYS A 75 9.55 -4.54 -3.65
CA LYS A 75 9.46 -4.61 -2.17
C LYS A 75 9.77 -3.31 -1.43
N SER A 76 10.07 -2.24 -2.13
CA SER A 76 10.32 -0.90 -1.61
C SER A 76 11.57 -0.80 -0.75
N CYS A 77 11.50 -0.94 0.57
CA CYS A 77 12.68 -0.91 1.45
C CYS A 77 12.69 -2.09 2.42
N GLY A 78 13.80 -2.29 3.14
CA GLY A 78 13.92 -3.39 4.10
C GLY A 78 12.80 -3.42 5.14
N GLN A 79 12.27 -2.26 5.54
CA GLN A 79 11.13 -2.21 6.46
C GLN A 79 9.86 -2.82 5.87
N CYS A 80 9.63 -2.67 4.57
CA CYS A 80 8.46 -3.25 3.91
C CYS A 80 8.49 -4.78 3.95
N GLY A 81 9.67 -5.39 3.86
CA GLY A 81 9.84 -6.83 4.02
C GLY A 81 9.59 -7.35 5.43
N HIS A 82 9.56 -6.45 6.43
CA HIS A 82 9.29 -6.79 7.83
C HIS A 82 7.86 -6.45 8.29
N ILE A 83 7.00 -5.98 7.39
CA ILE A 83 5.60 -5.76 7.73
C ILE A 83 4.88 -7.10 7.72
N PRO A 84 4.29 -7.53 8.85
CA PRO A 84 3.64 -8.83 8.94
C PRO A 84 2.63 -9.06 7.82
N GLY A 85 2.78 -10.17 7.11
CA GLY A 85 1.82 -10.64 6.12
C GLY A 85 1.65 -9.79 4.85
N TYR A 86 2.24 -8.60 4.78
CA TYR A 86 2.01 -7.71 3.64
C TYR A 86 2.60 -8.27 2.34
N THR A 87 3.90 -8.54 2.33
CA THR A 87 4.59 -9.14 1.18
C THR A 87 4.08 -10.55 0.88
N THR A 88 3.93 -11.38 1.92
CA THR A 88 3.50 -12.78 1.75
C THR A 88 2.09 -12.90 1.22
N SER A 89 1.15 -12.02 1.63
CA SER A 89 -0.20 -12.01 1.05
C SER A 89 -0.21 -11.60 -0.43
N ILE A 90 0.64 -10.65 -0.83
CA ILE A 90 0.81 -10.26 -2.24
C ILE A 90 1.29 -11.45 -3.08
N LEU A 91 2.37 -12.11 -2.65
CA LEU A 91 2.93 -13.25 -3.36
C LEU A 91 1.96 -14.43 -3.39
N TRP A 92 1.22 -14.65 -2.31
CA TRP A 92 0.19 -15.68 -2.24
C TRP A 92 -0.95 -15.39 -3.25
N LEU A 93 -1.43 -14.16 -3.33
CA LEU A 93 -2.44 -13.76 -4.32
C LEU A 93 -1.94 -13.97 -5.75
N ASN A 94 -0.71 -13.55 -6.05
CA ASN A 94 -0.12 -13.79 -7.37
C ASN A 94 -0.14 -15.28 -7.74
N ARG A 95 0.26 -16.15 -6.81
CA ARG A 95 0.24 -17.61 -7.02
C ARG A 95 -1.19 -18.15 -7.20
N GLN A 96 -2.15 -17.70 -6.38
CA GLN A 96 -3.55 -18.14 -6.50
C GLN A 96 -4.16 -17.79 -7.86
N PHE A 97 -3.76 -16.68 -8.46
CA PHE A 97 -4.24 -16.25 -9.77
C PHE A 97 -3.38 -16.76 -10.93
N GLY A 98 -2.29 -17.49 -10.64
CA GLY A 98 -1.36 -17.98 -11.67
C GLY A 98 -0.66 -16.83 -12.41
N ILE A 99 -0.42 -15.72 -11.71
CA ILE A 99 0.29 -14.55 -12.25
C ILE A 99 1.75 -14.91 -12.46
N ASP A 100 2.27 -14.60 -13.63
CA ASP A 100 3.70 -14.64 -13.89
C ASP A 100 4.38 -13.43 -13.25
N TYR A 101 5.26 -13.68 -12.28
CA TYR A 101 5.91 -12.61 -11.51
C TYR A 101 7.35 -12.93 -11.14
N VAL A 102 8.12 -11.88 -10.96
CA VAL A 102 9.46 -11.95 -10.39
C VAL A 102 9.47 -11.31 -9.01
N ASP A 103 9.99 -12.06 -8.01
CA ASP A 103 10.34 -11.54 -6.69
C ASP A 103 11.86 -11.31 -6.64
N PRO A 104 12.34 -10.09 -6.99
CA PRO A 104 13.75 -9.86 -7.24
C PRO A 104 14.57 -9.85 -5.95
N THR A 105 15.77 -10.40 -6.01
CA THR A 105 16.77 -10.38 -4.93
C THR A 105 17.74 -9.21 -5.02
N ASP A 106 17.88 -8.60 -6.21
CA ASP A 106 18.86 -7.57 -6.54
C ASP A 106 18.32 -6.14 -6.51
N GLN A 107 17.02 -5.96 -6.20
CA GLN A 107 16.46 -4.62 -6.03
C GLN A 107 17.09 -3.90 -4.85
N THR A 108 17.20 -2.58 -4.95
CA THR A 108 17.58 -1.71 -3.84
C THR A 108 16.36 -1.04 -3.21
N SER A 109 16.56 -0.37 -2.06
CA SER A 109 15.53 0.46 -1.43
C SER A 109 14.93 1.48 -2.41
N CYS A 110 13.67 1.85 -2.20
CA CYS A 110 13.03 2.94 -2.94
C CYS A 110 13.54 4.34 -2.55
N THR A 111 14.31 4.47 -1.47
CA THR A 111 14.74 5.74 -0.86
C THR A 111 13.62 6.66 -0.34
N GLY A 112 12.35 6.32 -0.54
CA GLY A 112 11.22 7.16 -0.11
C GLY A 112 11.22 7.49 1.38
N TRP A 113 11.62 6.55 2.21
CA TRP A 113 11.82 6.78 3.65
C TRP A 113 12.85 7.89 3.91
N ASN A 114 14.01 7.82 3.27
CA ASN A 114 15.07 8.81 3.44
C ASN A 114 14.64 10.19 2.94
N TYR A 115 13.88 10.24 1.87
CA TYR A 115 13.36 11.48 1.31
C TYR A 115 12.36 12.15 2.25
N TYR A 116 11.31 11.44 2.63
CA TYR A 116 10.21 12.04 3.41
C TYR A 116 10.54 12.15 4.91
N ALA A 117 11.20 11.16 5.49
CA ALA A 117 11.44 11.15 6.93
C ALA A 117 12.72 11.88 7.35
N SER A 118 13.81 11.77 6.62
CA SER A 118 15.10 12.37 7.00
C SER A 118 15.45 13.63 6.24
N ALA A 119 14.96 13.79 5.01
CA ALA A 119 15.32 14.85 4.08
C ALA A 119 16.85 15.00 3.90
N THR A 120 17.59 13.89 4.02
CA THR A 120 19.05 13.87 4.01
C THR A 120 19.66 13.44 2.68
N SER A 121 18.83 13.04 1.72
CA SER A 121 19.32 12.49 0.47
C SER A 121 19.37 13.52 -0.64
N ASN A 122 20.35 13.36 -1.50
CA ASN A 122 20.54 14.15 -2.71
C ASN A 122 19.53 13.67 -3.79
N ALA A 123 18.90 14.60 -4.52
CA ALA A 123 17.92 14.27 -5.56
C ALA A 123 18.50 13.34 -6.64
N VAL A 124 19.73 13.57 -7.08
CA VAL A 124 20.40 12.71 -8.08
C VAL A 124 20.57 11.28 -7.55
N ALA A 125 20.96 11.12 -6.28
CA ALA A 125 21.12 9.79 -5.69
C ALA A 125 19.79 9.03 -5.62
N GLN A 126 18.68 9.72 -5.33
CA GLN A 126 17.36 9.11 -5.28
C GLN A 126 16.86 8.71 -6.66
N LEU A 127 17.03 9.59 -7.64
CA LEU A 127 16.73 9.32 -9.04
C LEU A 127 17.53 8.12 -9.57
N LEU A 128 18.81 8.04 -9.21
CA LEU A 128 19.67 6.91 -9.58
C LEU A 128 19.17 5.58 -9.02
N VAL A 129 18.78 5.54 -7.74
CA VAL A 129 18.23 4.33 -7.12
C VAL A 129 16.93 3.91 -7.80
N MET A 130 16.01 4.85 -8.04
CA MET A 130 14.75 4.60 -8.74
C MET A 130 15.01 4.06 -10.15
N CYS A 131 15.83 4.75 -10.95
CA CYS A 131 16.10 4.37 -12.33
C CYS A 131 16.85 3.04 -12.43
N ARG A 132 17.72 2.73 -11.45
CA ARG A 132 18.37 1.41 -11.38
C ARG A 132 17.35 0.29 -11.15
N ASN A 133 16.37 0.50 -10.25
CA ASN A 133 15.34 -0.48 -10.02
C ASN A 133 14.44 -0.67 -11.26
N PHE A 134 14.09 0.41 -11.96
CA PHE A 134 13.33 0.33 -13.20
C PHE A 134 14.11 -0.32 -14.33
N ALA A 135 15.43 -0.05 -14.44
CA ALA A 135 16.28 -0.73 -15.39
C ALA A 135 16.33 -2.24 -15.11
N ALA A 136 16.44 -2.65 -13.83
CA ALA A 136 16.44 -4.05 -13.45
C ALA A 136 15.10 -4.73 -13.81
N ALA A 137 13.95 -4.09 -13.56
CA ALA A 137 12.66 -4.60 -13.98
C ALA A 137 12.56 -4.73 -15.51
N TYR A 138 12.98 -3.70 -16.23
CA TYR A 138 12.98 -3.68 -17.71
C TYR A 138 13.84 -4.80 -18.30
N GLU A 139 15.03 -5.04 -17.76
CA GLU A 139 15.94 -6.10 -18.20
C GLU A 139 15.37 -7.52 -18.00
N THR A 140 14.47 -7.69 -17.03
CA THR A 140 13.75 -8.97 -16.83
C THR A 140 12.56 -9.15 -17.75
N GLY A 141 12.10 -8.08 -18.41
CA GLY A 141 10.86 -8.09 -19.21
C GLY A 141 9.58 -7.95 -18.38
N TYR A 142 9.69 -7.78 -17.05
CA TYR A 142 8.53 -7.66 -16.16
C TYR A 142 8.29 -6.20 -15.77
N TYR A 143 7.03 -5.88 -15.45
CA TYR A 143 6.61 -4.52 -15.13
C TYR A 143 6.62 -4.25 -13.62
N PRO A 144 7.23 -3.13 -13.16
CA PRO A 144 7.35 -2.86 -11.73
C PRO A 144 5.99 -2.55 -11.10
N LEU A 145 5.63 -3.33 -10.09
CA LEU A 145 4.43 -3.15 -9.29
C LEU A 145 4.82 -2.85 -7.84
N ILE A 146 4.47 -1.64 -7.38
CA ILE A 146 4.95 -1.09 -6.13
C ILE A 146 3.93 -1.35 -5.02
N HIS A 147 4.35 -1.97 -3.91
CA HIS A 147 3.43 -2.31 -2.84
C HIS A 147 3.35 -1.29 -1.69
N CYS A 148 4.17 -0.26 -1.69
CA CYS A 148 4.20 0.74 -0.62
C CYS A 148 3.72 2.10 -1.14
N GLY A 149 2.71 2.69 -0.51
CA GLY A 149 2.20 4.00 -0.88
C GLY A 149 3.26 5.10 -0.80
N THR A 150 4.17 5.03 0.17
CA THR A 150 5.31 5.95 0.28
C THR A 150 6.25 5.85 -0.93
N SER A 151 6.57 4.63 -1.38
CA SER A 151 7.40 4.42 -2.59
C SER A 151 6.67 4.86 -3.85
N TYR A 152 5.39 4.57 -3.94
CA TYR A 152 4.54 4.97 -5.05
C TYR A 152 4.51 6.49 -5.22
N GLY A 153 4.21 7.24 -4.14
CA GLY A 153 4.22 8.69 -4.17
C GLY A 153 5.60 9.27 -4.51
N HIS A 154 6.65 8.71 -3.90
CA HIS A 154 8.03 9.12 -4.17
C HIS A 154 8.42 8.90 -5.63
N TYR A 155 8.12 7.77 -6.22
CA TYR A 155 8.43 7.49 -7.61
C TYR A 155 7.65 8.35 -8.60
N LYS A 156 6.39 8.69 -8.29
CA LYS A 156 5.63 9.65 -9.09
C LYS A 156 6.30 11.03 -9.10
N GLU A 157 6.70 11.52 -7.93
CA GLU A 157 7.39 12.80 -7.79
C GLU A 157 8.75 12.80 -8.49
N LEU A 158 9.55 11.74 -8.33
CA LEU A 158 10.84 11.60 -9.01
C LEU A 158 10.70 11.48 -10.53
N ARG A 159 9.66 10.79 -11.03
CA ARG A 159 9.34 10.72 -12.46
C ARG A 159 9.08 12.12 -13.02
N GLU A 160 8.28 12.91 -12.33
CA GLU A 160 8.01 14.30 -12.68
C GLU A 160 9.30 15.14 -12.74
N GLN A 161 10.19 14.98 -11.74
CA GLN A 161 11.49 15.65 -11.74
C GLN A 161 12.38 15.24 -12.93
N LEU A 162 12.41 13.95 -13.29
CA LEU A 162 13.14 13.47 -14.47
C LEU A 162 12.63 14.07 -15.77
N VAL A 163 11.33 14.23 -15.89
CA VAL A 163 10.71 14.81 -17.10
C VAL A 163 11.04 16.29 -17.22
N HIS A 164 10.84 17.06 -16.16
CA HIS A 164 10.92 18.52 -16.22
C HIS A 164 12.34 19.08 -16.06
N HIS A 165 13.29 18.32 -15.48
CA HIS A 165 14.65 18.80 -15.19
C HIS A 165 15.71 18.08 -16.00
N LYS A 166 16.04 18.64 -17.17
CA LYS A 166 17.05 18.09 -18.08
C LYS A 166 18.42 17.87 -17.39
N ASP A 167 18.84 18.80 -16.56
CA ASP A 167 20.15 18.70 -15.87
C ASP A 167 20.23 17.50 -14.92
N LEU A 168 19.14 17.22 -14.20
CA LEU A 168 19.04 16.03 -13.33
C LEU A 168 19.03 14.76 -14.19
N ARG A 169 18.24 14.75 -15.25
CA ARG A 169 18.17 13.62 -16.19
C ARG A 169 19.54 13.30 -16.81
N ASP A 170 20.29 14.31 -17.25
CA ASP A 170 21.62 14.14 -17.82
C ASP A 170 22.62 13.63 -16.78
N GLN A 171 22.54 14.08 -15.52
CA GLN A 171 23.37 13.59 -14.44
C GLN A 171 23.10 12.11 -14.14
N VAL A 172 21.82 11.74 -14.04
CA VAL A 172 21.40 10.34 -13.80
C VAL A 172 21.88 9.44 -14.93
N ARG A 173 21.66 9.86 -16.19
CA ARG A 173 22.08 9.11 -17.38
C ARG A 173 23.59 8.82 -17.34
N ARG A 174 24.42 9.85 -17.13
CA ARG A 174 25.89 9.68 -17.09
C ARG A 174 26.35 8.66 -16.05
N VAL A 175 25.64 8.52 -14.94
CA VAL A 175 25.98 7.51 -13.93
C VAL A 175 25.48 6.13 -14.32
N LEU A 176 24.23 6.04 -14.83
CA LEU A 176 23.70 4.78 -15.32
C LEU A 176 24.52 4.19 -16.47
N ASP A 177 25.00 5.02 -17.41
CA ASP A 177 25.88 4.61 -18.50
C ASP A 177 27.18 3.96 -17.98
N LYS A 178 27.76 4.51 -16.90
CA LYS A 178 28.93 3.91 -16.24
C LYS A 178 28.62 2.57 -15.57
N LEU A 179 27.37 2.35 -15.18
CA LEU A 179 26.89 1.10 -14.59
C LEU A 179 26.43 0.10 -15.66
N GLY A 180 26.48 0.46 -16.94
CA GLY A 180 25.95 -0.35 -18.04
C GLY A 180 24.44 -0.53 -17.99
N LYS A 181 23.71 0.44 -17.41
CA LYS A 181 22.25 0.39 -17.26
C LYS A 181 21.57 1.46 -18.11
N PRO A 182 20.46 1.14 -18.80
CA PRO A 182 19.66 2.13 -19.50
C PRO A 182 18.91 3.06 -18.54
N LEU A 183 18.67 4.30 -18.97
CA LEU A 183 17.72 5.17 -18.30
C LEU A 183 16.31 4.76 -18.72
N VAL A 184 15.64 4.00 -17.88
CA VAL A 184 14.26 3.51 -18.10
C VAL A 184 13.30 4.21 -17.15
N VAL A 185 12.14 4.61 -17.67
CA VAL A 185 11.02 5.15 -16.87
C VAL A 185 9.74 4.40 -17.27
N PRO A 186 8.99 3.82 -16.33
CA PRO A 186 7.73 3.18 -16.64
C PRO A 186 6.68 4.18 -17.17
N GLU A 187 5.89 3.76 -18.16
CA GLU A 187 4.72 4.50 -18.67
C GLU A 187 3.79 4.90 -17.53
N GLU A 188 3.53 3.96 -16.62
CA GLU A 188 2.72 4.17 -15.43
C GLU A 188 3.52 3.81 -14.16
N ILE A 189 3.34 4.57 -13.10
CA ILE A 189 3.74 4.12 -11.77
C ILE A 189 2.53 3.42 -11.15
N VAL A 190 2.62 2.11 -10.94
CA VAL A 190 1.48 1.29 -10.51
C VAL A 190 1.67 0.81 -9.08
N HIS A 191 0.65 1.01 -8.25
CA HIS A 191 0.60 0.49 -6.89
C HIS A 191 -0.11 -0.86 -6.83
N TYR A 192 0.34 -1.76 -5.95
CA TYR A 192 -0.29 -3.08 -5.82
C TYR A 192 -1.78 -3.01 -5.45
N SER A 193 -2.19 -2.00 -4.70
CA SER A 193 -3.61 -1.74 -4.41
C SER A 193 -4.45 -1.46 -5.67
N GLU A 194 -3.84 -0.94 -6.72
CA GLU A 194 -4.50 -0.75 -8.03
C GLU A 194 -4.70 -2.10 -8.73
N TRP A 195 -3.72 -3.01 -8.62
CA TRP A 195 -3.88 -4.39 -9.06
C TRP A 195 -4.99 -5.11 -8.29
N VAL A 196 -5.01 -5.00 -6.95
CA VAL A 196 -6.10 -5.55 -6.13
C VAL A 196 -7.46 -4.96 -6.52
N HIS A 197 -7.50 -3.66 -6.81
CA HIS A 197 -8.71 -2.98 -7.26
C HIS A 197 -9.24 -3.57 -8.58
N VAL A 198 -8.40 -3.75 -9.60
CA VAL A 198 -8.84 -4.32 -10.88
C VAL A 198 -9.19 -5.79 -10.77
N MET A 199 -8.58 -6.52 -9.84
CA MET A 199 -8.84 -7.93 -9.56
C MET A 199 -9.99 -8.18 -8.57
N ARG A 200 -10.58 -7.15 -7.97
CA ARG A 200 -11.54 -7.28 -6.87
C ARG A 200 -12.70 -8.22 -7.11
N HIS A 201 -13.25 -8.23 -8.31
CA HIS A 201 -14.36 -9.13 -8.66
C HIS A 201 -13.89 -10.58 -8.77
N ARG A 202 -12.73 -10.82 -9.36
CA ARG A 202 -12.13 -12.16 -9.41
C ARG A 202 -11.72 -12.67 -8.02
N ILE A 203 -11.31 -11.76 -7.13
CA ILE A 203 -11.04 -12.07 -5.71
C ILE A 203 -12.36 -12.44 -5.02
N ALA A 204 -13.43 -11.67 -5.22
CA ALA A 204 -14.75 -11.94 -4.65
C ALA A 204 -15.36 -13.26 -5.16
N GLU A 205 -15.17 -13.59 -6.44
CA GLU A 205 -15.59 -14.89 -7.04
C GLU A 205 -14.89 -16.09 -6.38
N ARG A 206 -13.68 -15.91 -5.85
CA ARG A 206 -12.90 -16.94 -5.14
C ARG A 206 -13.00 -16.83 -3.62
N GLN A 207 -13.88 -15.98 -3.13
CA GLN A 207 -14.08 -15.81 -1.69
C GLN A 207 -14.63 -17.09 -1.05
N VAL A 208 -13.98 -17.57 -0.01
CA VAL A 208 -14.38 -18.74 0.80
C VAL A 208 -14.71 -18.36 2.24
N VAL A 209 -14.28 -17.19 2.72
CA VAL A 209 -14.59 -16.66 4.04
C VAL A 209 -15.69 -15.62 3.90
N ASP A 210 -16.82 -15.80 4.59
CA ASP A 210 -17.92 -14.83 4.57
C ASP A 210 -17.55 -13.56 5.35
N MET A 211 -17.39 -12.45 4.62
CA MET A 211 -17.02 -11.15 5.18
C MET A 211 -18.22 -10.21 5.45
N ARG A 212 -19.46 -10.63 5.17
CA ARG A 212 -20.64 -9.75 5.25
C ARG A 212 -20.96 -9.21 6.64
N ASN A 213 -20.48 -9.88 7.68
CA ASN A 213 -20.67 -9.46 9.06
C ASN A 213 -19.56 -8.50 9.56
N ILE A 214 -18.59 -8.17 8.72
CA ILE A 214 -17.46 -7.35 9.09
C ILE A 214 -17.71 -5.89 8.76
N THR A 215 -17.36 -5.02 9.70
CA THR A 215 -17.29 -3.58 9.50
C THR A 215 -15.85 -3.14 9.51
N ALA A 216 -15.43 -2.37 8.49
CA ALA A 216 -14.09 -1.85 8.37
C ALA A 216 -14.06 -0.33 8.20
N CYS A 217 -13.04 0.32 8.76
CA CYS A 217 -12.67 1.68 8.37
C CYS A 217 -11.51 1.64 7.38
N VAL A 218 -11.52 2.53 6.39
CA VAL A 218 -10.42 2.66 5.43
C VAL A 218 -9.54 3.83 5.83
N HIS A 219 -8.24 3.56 6.02
CA HIS A 219 -7.24 4.62 6.11
C HIS A 219 -6.51 4.74 4.77
N PRO A 220 -6.87 5.70 3.90
CA PRO A 220 -6.19 5.88 2.64
C PRO A 220 -4.77 6.42 2.87
N ALA A 221 -3.78 5.80 2.25
CA ALA A 221 -2.39 6.23 2.36
C ALA A 221 -2.20 7.61 1.73
N CYS A 222 -1.75 8.59 2.51
CA CYS A 222 -1.64 9.99 2.03
C CYS A 222 -0.67 10.12 0.85
N HIS A 223 0.42 9.36 0.80
CA HIS A 223 1.35 9.36 -0.33
C HIS A 223 0.74 8.78 -1.62
N TYR A 224 -0.31 7.99 -1.53
CA TYR A 224 -1.02 7.46 -2.69
C TYR A 224 -1.83 8.55 -3.41
N TYR A 225 -2.56 9.39 -2.67
CA TYR A 225 -3.56 10.30 -3.24
C TYR A 225 -3.28 11.79 -3.05
N LYS A 226 -2.28 12.18 -2.22
CA LYS A 226 -1.91 13.60 -2.03
C LYS A 226 -0.71 14.02 -2.86
N ILE A 227 0.15 13.07 -3.26
CA ILE A 227 1.32 13.31 -4.08
C ILE A 227 1.02 12.87 -5.51
N VAL A 228 1.06 13.78 -6.46
CA VAL A 228 0.62 13.57 -7.84
C VAL A 228 -0.74 12.89 -7.86
N ALA A 229 -1.73 13.59 -7.31
CA ALA A 229 -3.07 13.04 -7.06
C ALA A 229 -3.78 12.58 -8.33
N GLU A 230 -3.40 13.12 -9.47
CA GLU A 230 -3.94 12.83 -10.80
C GLU A 230 -3.80 11.34 -11.18
N ASP A 231 -2.76 10.67 -10.66
CA ASP A 231 -2.49 9.26 -10.96
C ASP A 231 -3.24 8.27 -10.05
N ALA A 232 -3.89 8.74 -8.98
CA ALA A 232 -4.64 7.87 -8.09
C ALA A 232 -6.01 7.49 -8.68
N ILE A 233 -6.47 6.28 -8.41
CA ILE A 233 -7.77 5.79 -8.89
C ILE A 233 -8.91 6.44 -8.09
N TYR A 234 -9.86 6.99 -8.81
CA TYR A 234 -11.10 7.54 -8.30
C TYR A 234 -12.28 6.86 -9.01
N ASP A 235 -13.26 6.45 -8.25
CA ASP A 235 -14.48 5.85 -8.76
C ASP A 235 -15.65 6.79 -8.43
N PRO A 236 -16.41 7.29 -9.42
CA PRO A 236 -17.52 8.18 -9.18
C PRO A 236 -18.65 7.53 -8.36
N ASP A 237 -18.79 6.22 -8.43
CA ASP A 237 -19.81 5.47 -7.67
C ASP A 237 -19.39 5.26 -6.21
N ILE A 238 -18.12 5.54 -5.90
CA ILE A 238 -17.57 5.44 -4.54
C ILE A 238 -17.19 6.84 -4.06
N TYR A 239 -17.82 7.28 -2.98
CA TYR A 239 -17.64 8.62 -2.41
C TYR A 239 -17.90 9.77 -3.40
N GLY A 240 -18.69 9.55 -4.47
CA GLY A 240 -18.91 10.55 -5.51
C GLY A 240 -17.63 11.01 -6.21
N GLY A 241 -16.60 10.16 -6.29
CA GLY A 241 -15.32 10.50 -6.88
C GLY A 241 -14.46 11.49 -6.06
N GLN A 242 -14.80 11.75 -4.80
CA GLN A 242 -14.07 12.72 -3.96
C GLN A 242 -12.89 12.11 -3.19
N ARG A 243 -12.84 10.78 -3.08
CA ARG A 243 -11.79 10.04 -2.38
C ARG A 243 -11.27 8.94 -3.28
N THR A 244 -10.03 8.51 -3.04
CA THR A 244 -9.50 7.31 -3.69
C THR A 244 -10.32 6.09 -3.31
N ALA A 245 -10.58 5.22 -4.30
CA ALA A 245 -11.54 4.15 -4.19
C ALA A 245 -10.94 2.75 -4.06
N THR A 246 -9.63 2.57 -4.28
CA THR A 246 -9.01 1.24 -4.43
C THR A 246 -9.35 0.28 -3.30
N VAL A 247 -9.09 0.67 -2.05
CA VAL A 247 -9.35 -0.18 -0.88
C VAL A 247 -10.85 -0.35 -0.64
N THR A 248 -11.62 0.74 -0.71
CA THR A 248 -13.07 0.71 -0.49
C THR A 248 -13.77 -0.20 -1.48
N ALA A 249 -13.39 -0.14 -2.77
CA ALA A 249 -13.97 -0.99 -3.81
C ALA A 249 -13.72 -2.49 -3.56
N LEU A 250 -12.52 -2.85 -3.10
CA LEU A 250 -12.24 -4.22 -2.69
C LEU A 250 -13.15 -4.66 -1.55
N LEU A 251 -13.21 -3.87 -0.47
CA LEU A 251 -14.01 -4.22 0.72
C LEU A 251 -15.48 -4.40 0.38
N GLN A 252 -16.04 -3.50 -0.43
CA GLN A 252 -17.42 -3.60 -0.90
C GLN A 252 -17.65 -4.84 -1.77
N ALA A 253 -16.70 -5.18 -2.66
CA ALA A 253 -16.79 -6.40 -3.49
C ALA A 253 -16.79 -7.68 -2.64
N LEU A 254 -16.13 -7.67 -1.48
CA LEU A 254 -16.12 -8.76 -0.50
C LEU A 254 -17.34 -8.76 0.44
N GLY A 255 -18.27 -7.81 0.30
CA GLY A 255 -19.42 -7.67 1.15
C GLY A 255 -19.17 -7.02 2.52
N ILE A 256 -17.98 -6.47 2.74
CA ILE A 256 -17.61 -5.79 3.98
C ILE A 256 -18.31 -4.42 4.05
N THR A 257 -18.90 -4.10 5.19
CA THR A 257 -19.44 -2.78 5.46
C THR A 257 -18.31 -1.79 5.70
N VAL A 258 -18.18 -0.77 4.84
CA VAL A 258 -17.20 0.30 5.02
C VAL A 258 -17.83 1.44 5.81
N ALA A 259 -17.35 1.65 7.02
CA ALA A 259 -17.79 2.73 7.89
C ALA A 259 -16.90 3.96 7.77
N ASP A 260 -17.52 5.12 7.78
CA ASP A 260 -16.83 6.40 7.69
C ASP A 260 -16.44 6.93 9.07
N TYR A 261 -15.43 7.79 9.14
CA TYR A 261 -14.99 8.47 10.35
C TYR A 261 -14.41 9.85 10.02
N SER A 262 -14.54 10.80 10.93
CA SER A 262 -14.30 12.21 10.67
C SER A 262 -12.85 12.56 10.29
N THR A 263 -11.88 11.78 10.76
CA THR A 263 -10.44 12.03 10.55
C THR A 263 -9.81 11.17 9.44
N TRP A 264 -10.61 10.65 8.51
CA TRP A 264 -10.14 9.77 7.44
C TRP A 264 -9.00 10.39 6.63
N PHE A 265 -9.03 11.71 6.41
CA PHE A 265 -8.05 12.46 5.61
C PHE A 265 -6.76 12.79 6.37
N ASP A 266 -6.72 12.66 7.70
CA ASP A 266 -5.54 12.97 8.50
C ASP A 266 -4.45 11.91 8.30
N CYS A 267 -3.18 12.33 8.39
CA CYS A 267 -2.02 11.43 8.33
C CYS A 267 -2.09 10.37 9.43
N CYS A 268 -1.55 9.18 9.17
CA CYS A 268 -1.37 8.15 10.21
C CYS A 268 -0.28 8.51 11.25
N GLY A 269 0.54 9.51 10.96
CA GLY A 269 1.67 9.92 11.79
C GLY A 269 3.02 9.30 11.36
N PHE A 270 3.04 8.36 10.42
CA PHE A 270 4.29 7.73 9.95
C PHE A 270 5.16 8.70 9.14
N GLY A 271 4.52 9.48 8.29
CA GLY A 271 5.22 10.38 7.37
C GLY A 271 6.00 11.46 8.09
N PHE A 272 6.99 12.02 7.37
CA PHE A 272 7.78 13.14 7.81
C PHE A 272 8.72 12.85 9.00
N ARG A 273 9.48 13.85 9.37
CA ARG A 273 10.56 13.76 10.38
C ARG A 273 10.09 13.38 11.78
N HIS A 274 8.82 13.57 12.09
CA HIS A 274 8.28 13.36 13.44
C HIS A 274 8.50 11.94 13.96
N ILE A 275 8.41 10.92 13.11
CA ILE A 275 8.65 9.52 13.51
C ILE A 275 10.08 9.30 14.03
N LEU A 276 11.05 10.07 13.54
CA LEU A 276 12.45 9.98 13.93
C LEU A 276 12.79 10.83 15.15
N VAL A 277 12.23 12.04 15.23
CA VAL A 277 12.63 13.06 16.22
C VAL A 277 11.62 13.25 17.35
N GLN A 278 10.36 12.87 17.14
CA GLN A 278 9.25 12.98 18.10
C GLN A 278 8.37 11.73 18.09
N ARG A 279 8.99 10.60 18.39
CA ARG A 279 8.35 9.28 18.29
C ARG A 279 7.06 9.15 19.12
N ASP A 280 7.07 9.67 20.34
CA ASP A 280 5.91 9.61 21.23
C ASP A 280 4.77 10.50 20.72
N PHE A 281 5.08 11.67 20.16
CA PHE A 281 4.09 12.50 19.48
C PHE A 281 3.43 11.76 18.32
N THR A 282 4.23 11.14 17.45
CA THR A 282 3.71 10.38 16.30
C THR A 282 2.80 9.23 16.71
N ARG A 283 3.21 8.47 17.75
CA ARG A 283 2.42 7.36 18.28
C ARG A 283 1.11 7.84 18.89
N SER A 284 1.18 8.89 19.71
CA SER A 284 -0.01 9.50 20.31
C SER A 284 -0.95 10.06 19.24
N PHE A 285 -0.41 10.68 18.19
CA PHE A 285 -1.18 11.19 17.07
C PHE A 285 -1.93 10.05 16.34
N ALA A 286 -1.25 8.94 16.02
CA ALA A 286 -1.85 7.78 15.38
C ALA A 286 -3.04 7.23 16.18
N VAL A 287 -2.88 7.11 17.50
CA VAL A 287 -3.94 6.60 18.38
C VAL A 287 -5.07 7.61 18.50
N LEU A 288 -4.77 8.85 18.92
CA LEU A 288 -5.78 9.86 19.25
C LEU A 288 -6.56 10.37 18.03
N ARG A 289 -5.88 10.51 16.91
CA ARG A 289 -6.47 11.09 15.69
C ARG A 289 -7.03 10.07 14.73
N LYS A 290 -6.65 8.79 14.87
CA LYS A 290 -7.10 7.73 13.98
C LYS A 290 -7.84 6.64 14.72
N ILE A 291 -7.17 5.86 15.55
CA ILE A 291 -7.75 4.65 16.12
C ILE A 291 -8.90 4.95 17.11
N GLU A 292 -8.73 5.90 18.02
CA GLU A 292 -9.81 6.27 18.96
C GLU A 292 -11.00 6.87 18.23
N VAL A 293 -10.76 7.72 17.21
CA VAL A 293 -11.86 8.31 16.42
C VAL A 293 -12.60 7.24 15.62
N MET A 294 -11.89 6.29 15.00
CA MET A 294 -12.53 5.15 14.32
C MET A 294 -13.38 4.34 15.32
N LYS A 295 -12.83 4.08 16.50
CA LYS A 295 -13.51 3.29 17.53
C LYS A 295 -14.76 3.99 18.07
N ASP A 296 -14.66 5.29 18.34
CA ASP A 296 -15.76 6.07 18.91
C ASP A 296 -16.89 6.34 17.88
N GLU A 297 -16.53 6.56 16.61
CA GLU A 297 -17.50 6.95 15.57
C GLU A 297 -18.06 5.74 14.80
N ALA A 298 -17.29 4.67 14.62
CA ALA A 298 -17.64 3.54 13.76
C ALA A 298 -17.52 2.17 14.44
N ASN A 299 -16.73 2.05 15.50
CA ASN A 299 -16.40 0.80 16.20
C ASN A 299 -16.13 -0.38 15.23
N PRO A 300 -15.17 -0.23 14.30
CA PRO A 300 -14.92 -1.24 13.28
C PRO A 300 -14.27 -2.50 13.85
N ASP A 301 -14.47 -3.62 13.17
CA ASP A 301 -13.79 -4.88 13.44
C ASP A 301 -12.31 -4.83 13.02
N MET A 302 -12.00 -4.03 12.01
CA MET A 302 -10.65 -3.79 11.52
C MET A 302 -10.51 -2.42 10.82
N THR A 303 -9.28 -1.97 10.71
CA THR A 303 -8.92 -0.87 9.79
C THR A 303 -8.08 -1.41 8.66
N VAL A 304 -8.33 -0.95 7.44
CA VAL A 304 -7.62 -1.39 6.24
C VAL A 304 -6.88 -0.23 5.59
N THR A 305 -5.64 -0.47 5.21
CA THR A 305 -4.81 0.51 4.53
C THR A 305 -3.93 -0.17 3.47
N HIS A 306 -3.33 0.60 2.60
CA HIS A 306 -2.51 0.13 1.48
C HIS A 306 -1.08 0.71 1.49
N ASP A 307 -0.55 1.01 2.65
CA ASP A 307 0.82 1.50 2.80
C ASP A 307 1.49 0.87 4.03
N THR A 308 2.69 0.40 3.84
CA THR A 308 3.47 -0.29 4.87
C THR A 308 3.74 0.58 6.09
N GLY A 309 4.00 1.87 5.88
CA GLY A 309 4.17 2.83 6.97
C GLY A 309 2.89 3.06 7.76
N CYS A 310 1.75 3.12 7.08
CA CYS A 310 0.44 3.25 7.72
C CYS A 310 0.08 2.00 8.53
N VAL A 311 0.26 0.78 7.97
CA VAL A 311 0.05 -0.48 8.71
C VAL A 311 0.89 -0.47 9.98
N THR A 312 2.20 -0.25 9.85
CA THR A 312 3.12 -0.27 10.99
C THR A 312 2.74 0.73 12.07
N THR A 313 2.44 1.96 11.67
CA THR A 313 2.19 3.03 12.66
C THR A 313 0.85 2.85 13.35
N LEU A 314 -0.21 2.53 12.61
CA LEU A 314 -1.53 2.33 13.22
C LEU A 314 -1.56 1.08 14.10
N ASP A 315 -0.89 0.00 13.72
CA ASP A 315 -0.82 -1.22 14.52
C ASP A 315 0.06 -1.04 15.77
N LYS A 316 1.34 -0.67 15.60
CA LYS A 316 2.30 -0.60 16.71
C LYS A 316 2.04 0.53 17.68
N SER A 317 1.42 1.63 17.25
CA SER A 317 1.08 2.74 18.14
C SER A 317 0.01 2.35 19.17
N GLN A 318 -0.86 1.42 18.85
CA GLN A 318 -1.86 0.89 19.79
C GLN A 318 -1.21 0.12 20.95
N PHE A 319 -0.12 -0.60 20.69
CA PHE A 319 0.67 -1.22 21.74
C PHE A 319 1.31 -0.17 22.67
N ALA A 320 1.87 0.90 22.11
CA ALA A 320 2.44 2.00 22.90
C ALA A 320 1.36 2.71 23.75
N ALA A 321 0.14 2.84 23.23
CA ALA A 321 -0.98 3.40 23.98
C ALA A 321 -1.41 2.54 25.17
N LYS A 322 -1.24 1.20 25.09
CA LYS A 322 -1.44 0.32 26.25
C LYS A 322 -0.52 0.69 27.42
N ALA A 323 0.72 1.12 27.14
CA ALA A 323 1.65 1.60 28.17
C ALA A 323 1.15 2.87 28.85
N HIS A 324 0.28 3.64 28.20
CA HIS A 324 -0.41 4.81 28.77
C HIS A 324 -1.83 4.49 29.30
N GLN A 325 -2.12 3.20 29.54
CA GLN A 325 -3.40 2.68 30.08
C GLN A 325 -4.62 2.88 29.16
N ARG A 326 -4.44 3.20 27.90
CA ARG A 326 -5.53 3.34 26.94
C ARG A 326 -5.81 1.99 26.25
N ARG A 327 -7.05 1.53 26.35
CA ARG A 327 -7.49 0.31 25.65
C ARG A 327 -7.92 0.66 24.25
N VAL A 328 -7.03 0.44 23.31
CA VAL A 328 -7.32 0.42 21.88
C VAL A 328 -7.07 -1.00 21.38
N GLY A 329 -7.75 -1.43 20.36
CA GLY A 329 -7.67 -2.81 19.88
C GLY A 329 -8.44 -2.96 18.59
N VAL A 330 -8.08 -2.14 17.59
CA VAL A 330 -8.60 -2.28 16.23
C VAL A 330 -7.52 -2.95 15.39
N PRO A 331 -7.71 -4.19 14.91
CA PRO A 331 -6.79 -4.85 13.99
C PRO A 331 -6.52 -3.99 12.76
N VAL A 332 -5.26 -3.90 12.36
CA VAL A 332 -4.83 -3.11 11.21
C VAL A 332 -4.28 -4.06 10.16
N LEU A 333 -4.94 -4.15 9.01
CA LEU A 333 -4.55 -5.03 7.93
C LEU A 333 -4.25 -4.25 6.65
N ALA A 334 -3.38 -4.81 5.83
CA ALA A 334 -3.23 -4.36 4.46
C ALA A 334 -4.39 -4.88 3.60
N ASP A 335 -4.71 -4.16 2.52
CA ASP A 335 -5.72 -4.58 1.54
C ASP A 335 -5.42 -5.95 0.94
N SER A 336 -4.14 -6.25 0.67
CA SER A 336 -3.69 -7.57 0.22
C SER A 336 -3.94 -8.67 1.26
N GLN A 337 -3.75 -8.37 2.55
CA GLN A 337 -4.06 -9.32 3.63
C GLN A 337 -5.57 -9.61 3.70
N VAL A 338 -6.41 -8.59 3.54
CA VAL A 338 -7.87 -8.76 3.54
C VAL A 338 -8.32 -9.56 2.32
N ALA A 339 -7.78 -9.27 1.13
CA ALA A 339 -8.05 -10.04 -0.07
C ALA A 339 -7.66 -11.52 0.09
N ALA A 340 -6.45 -11.77 0.60
CA ALA A 340 -5.96 -13.12 0.84
C ALA A 340 -6.77 -13.84 1.93
N LEU A 341 -7.14 -13.15 3.01
CA LEU A 341 -8.00 -13.72 4.07
C LEU A 341 -9.36 -14.14 3.52
N ALA A 342 -9.97 -13.29 2.70
CA ALA A 342 -11.26 -13.59 2.06
C ALA A 342 -11.18 -14.85 1.18
N MET A 343 -10.06 -15.07 0.51
CA MET A 343 -9.81 -16.26 -0.30
C MET A 343 -9.30 -17.47 0.53
N GLY A 344 -9.21 -17.36 1.85
CA GLY A 344 -8.84 -18.46 2.74
C GLY A 344 -7.33 -18.63 2.94
N ALA A 345 -6.53 -17.58 2.81
CA ALA A 345 -5.11 -17.65 3.14
C ALA A 345 -4.90 -17.99 4.62
N HIS A 346 -3.88 -18.80 4.89
CA HIS A 346 -3.59 -19.27 6.26
C HIS A 346 -3.22 -18.08 7.18
N PRO A 347 -3.90 -17.92 8.34
CA PRO A 347 -3.75 -16.73 9.20
C PRO A 347 -2.32 -16.47 9.69
N PHE A 348 -1.54 -17.53 9.89
CA PHE A 348 -0.19 -17.41 10.48
C PHE A 348 0.92 -17.64 9.46
N ARG A 349 0.77 -18.58 8.53
CA ARG A 349 1.78 -18.86 7.51
C ARG A 349 1.85 -17.77 6.45
N VAL A 350 0.69 -17.24 6.03
CA VAL A 350 0.58 -16.21 4.96
C VAL A 350 0.35 -14.83 5.53
N LEU A 351 -0.70 -14.65 6.35
CA LEU A 351 -1.09 -13.34 6.85
C LEU A 351 -0.25 -12.87 8.03
N GLN A 352 0.48 -13.79 8.69
CA GLN A 352 1.39 -13.50 9.81
C GLN A 352 0.73 -12.68 10.94
N LEU A 353 -0.55 -12.95 11.22
CA LEU A 353 -1.35 -12.16 12.17
C LEU A 353 -0.75 -12.13 13.58
N HIS A 354 -0.01 -13.16 13.96
CA HIS A 354 0.68 -13.25 15.26
C HIS A 354 1.78 -12.20 15.46
N TRP A 355 2.26 -11.55 14.39
CA TRP A 355 3.25 -10.48 14.47
C TRP A 355 2.63 -9.08 14.57
N HIS A 356 1.29 -8.97 14.42
CA HIS A 356 0.59 -7.71 14.68
C HIS A 356 0.54 -7.41 16.18
N SER A 357 0.52 -6.12 16.51
CA SER A 357 0.51 -5.66 17.92
C SER A 357 -0.89 -5.67 18.53
N THR A 358 -1.92 -5.78 17.70
CA THR A 358 -3.32 -5.82 18.09
C THR A 358 -3.85 -7.26 18.18
N ASP A 359 -4.90 -7.47 18.97
CA ASP A 359 -5.54 -8.76 19.09
C ASP A 359 -6.45 -9.04 17.90
N TRP A 360 -6.05 -9.97 17.06
CA TRP A 360 -6.76 -10.40 15.85
C TRP A 360 -7.77 -11.53 16.09
N ARG A 361 -7.74 -12.18 17.28
CA ARG A 361 -8.59 -13.34 17.60
C ARG A 361 -10.08 -13.04 17.48
N PRO A 362 -10.61 -11.91 18.01
CA PRO A 362 -12.02 -11.59 17.84
C PRO A 362 -12.45 -11.45 16.37
N LEU A 363 -11.56 -10.96 15.49
CA LEU A 363 -11.82 -10.87 14.07
C LEU A 363 -11.95 -12.27 13.44
N LEU A 364 -11.02 -13.18 13.73
CA LEU A 364 -11.06 -14.55 13.20
C LEU A 364 -12.26 -15.33 13.73
N GLU A 365 -12.62 -15.18 15.01
CA GLU A 365 -13.80 -15.80 15.62
C GLU A 365 -15.08 -15.29 14.95
N LYS A 366 -15.19 -14.00 14.69
CA LYS A 366 -16.34 -13.39 13.98
C LYS A 366 -16.47 -13.89 12.54
N LEU A 367 -15.35 -14.22 11.90
CA LEU A 367 -15.28 -14.83 10.57
C LEU A 367 -15.52 -16.35 10.58
N GLY A 368 -15.70 -16.98 11.74
CA GLY A 368 -15.87 -18.41 11.86
C GLY A 368 -14.61 -19.22 11.58
N ILE A 369 -13.43 -18.60 11.69
CA ILE A 369 -12.14 -19.27 11.47
C ILE A 369 -11.66 -19.88 12.77
N ASP A 370 -11.42 -21.19 12.78
CA ASP A 370 -10.81 -21.91 13.91
C ASP A 370 -9.33 -21.56 14.02
N TRP A 371 -9.06 -20.43 14.66
CA TRP A 371 -7.70 -19.93 14.79
C TRP A 371 -6.85 -20.81 15.71
N GLN A 372 -7.43 -21.54 16.69
CA GLN A 372 -6.70 -22.44 17.58
C GLN A 372 -6.10 -23.60 16.79
N ARG A 373 -6.89 -24.19 15.89
CA ARG A 373 -6.42 -25.25 15.00
C ARG A 373 -5.28 -24.75 14.12
N HIS A 374 -5.45 -23.61 13.46
CA HIS A 374 -4.42 -23.06 12.57
C HIS A 374 -3.16 -22.60 13.33
N TRP A 375 -3.33 -22.18 14.58
CA TRP A 375 -2.19 -21.90 15.44
C TRP A 375 -1.40 -23.18 15.76
N ALA A 376 -2.07 -24.26 16.13
CA ALA A 376 -1.43 -25.55 16.38
C ALA A 376 -0.71 -26.10 15.14
N GLU A 377 -1.31 -25.98 13.95
CA GLU A 377 -0.68 -26.33 12.67
C GLU A 377 0.62 -25.55 12.46
N PHE A 378 0.61 -24.24 12.76
CA PHE A 378 1.78 -23.38 12.62
C PHE A 378 2.87 -23.68 13.68
N GLU A 379 2.49 -23.95 14.92
CA GLU A 379 3.43 -24.35 15.98
C GLU A 379 4.14 -25.67 15.63
N GLU A 380 3.44 -26.64 15.04
CA GLU A 380 4.06 -27.89 14.59
C GLU A 380 5.07 -27.64 13.46
N ASP A 381 4.79 -26.73 12.51
CA ASP A 381 5.79 -26.34 11.51
C ASP A 381 7.05 -25.76 12.15
N LEU A 382 6.89 -24.85 13.13
CA LEU A 382 8.03 -24.26 13.82
C LEU A 382 8.83 -25.33 14.58
N ALA A 383 8.15 -26.25 15.25
CA ALA A 383 8.80 -27.36 15.95
C ALA A 383 9.53 -28.30 14.98
N ALA A 384 8.96 -28.58 13.80
CA ALA A 384 9.61 -29.38 12.76
C ALA A 384 10.87 -28.69 12.19
N ILE A 385 10.84 -27.35 12.06
CA ILE A 385 12.02 -26.57 11.66
C ILE A 385 13.10 -26.64 12.74
N GLU A 386 12.73 -26.47 14.01
CA GLU A 386 13.66 -26.55 15.14
C GLU A 386 14.31 -27.95 15.26
N ARG A 387 13.55 -29.02 14.96
CA ARG A 387 14.08 -30.41 14.92
C ARG A 387 14.92 -30.70 13.68
N GLY A 388 15.01 -29.76 12.72
CA GLY A 388 15.73 -29.93 11.46
C GLY A 388 15.03 -30.83 10.44
N GLU A 389 13.75 -31.09 10.63
CA GLU A 389 12.91 -31.90 9.73
C GLU A 389 12.45 -31.09 8.51
N LYS A 390 12.38 -29.76 8.64
CA LYS A 390 12.08 -28.79 7.61
C LYS A 390 13.17 -27.70 7.56
N PRO A 391 13.56 -27.20 6.37
CA PRO A 391 14.49 -26.08 6.25
C PRO A 391 13.87 -24.71 6.60
N GLY A 392 12.55 -24.61 6.62
CA GLY A 392 11.75 -23.41 6.84
C GLY A 392 10.30 -23.63 6.39
N LEU A 393 9.50 -22.56 6.45
CA LEU A 393 8.17 -22.55 5.84
C LEU A 393 8.32 -22.46 4.32
N THR A 394 7.54 -23.25 3.60
CA THR A 394 7.51 -23.26 2.13
C THR A 394 6.15 -22.82 1.59
N TRP A 395 6.07 -22.54 0.30
CA TRP A 395 4.78 -22.28 -0.34
C TRP A 395 3.87 -23.52 -0.36
N GLU A 396 4.43 -24.71 -0.38
CA GLU A 396 3.67 -25.96 -0.26
C GLU A 396 2.88 -26.04 1.04
N ASP A 397 3.44 -25.48 2.14
CA ASP A 397 2.77 -25.40 3.44
C ASP A 397 1.62 -24.38 3.46
N ALA A 398 1.66 -23.37 2.60
CA ALA A 398 0.85 -22.17 2.71
C ALA A 398 -0.07 -21.90 1.49
N GLU A 399 0.14 -22.58 0.36
CA GLU A 399 -0.51 -22.26 -0.90
C GLU A 399 -2.00 -22.60 -0.92
N GLN A 400 -2.39 -23.68 -0.25
CA GLN A 400 -3.78 -24.15 -0.25
C GLN A 400 -4.67 -23.29 0.65
N PRO A 401 -5.86 -22.87 0.19
CA PRO A 401 -6.84 -22.19 1.04
C PRO A 401 -7.30 -23.06 2.19
N ILE A 402 -7.40 -22.50 3.40
CA ILE A 402 -7.74 -23.23 4.64
C ILE A 402 -9.20 -23.72 4.68
N LEU A 403 -10.09 -23.13 3.94
CA LEU A 403 -11.54 -23.42 3.96
C LEU A 403 -12.04 -24.17 2.72
N THR A 404 -11.18 -24.93 2.07
CA THR A 404 -11.55 -25.79 0.93
C THR A 404 -12.16 -27.14 1.32
N ARG A 405 -12.63 -27.25 2.57
CA ARG A 405 -13.34 -28.48 3.03
C ARG A 405 -14.73 -28.19 3.51
#